data_10a49902bbaf0e2334c549078ae5066b
#
_entry.id   10a49902bbaf0e2334c549078ae5066b
#
_cell.length_a   1.000
_cell.length_b   1.000
_cell.length_c   1.000
_cell.angle_alpha   90.00
_cell.angle_beta   90.00
_cell.angle_gamma   90.00
#
_symmetry.space_group_name_H-M   'P 1'
#
loop_
_entity.id
_entity.type
_entity.pdbx_description
1 polymer ?
#
loop_
_entity_poly.entity_id
_entity_poly.type
_entity_poly.pdbx_seq_one_letter_code
_entity_poly.pdbx_strand_id
1 'polypeptide(L)'
;MVAAAGLLGGCLVEIRHVDDPGAAFGQARAEASRLQGQPGPAHRVNVLVFDEGDHKLVRVSLPMWIAKKIQKDGEIDFGGDAGDLAEDVRPHLRLEDIEKAGLGILVEVEEDGGDQVLVWLS
;
A
#
# COMPACT_ATOMS: atom_id res chain seq x y z
N MET A 1 -16.75 9.43 -8.43
CA MET A 1 -15.59 9.86 -8.02
C MET A 1 -15.61 10.50 -6.69
N VAL A 2 -14.93 10.13 -5.83
CA VAL A 2 -15.21 10.34 -4.53
C VAL A 2 -14.05 10.54 -3.68
N ALA A 3 -12.98 10.72 -4.31
CA ALA A 3 -11.74 10.77 -3.62
C ALA A 3 -11.56 11.98 -2.75
N ALA A 4 -12.39 12.98 -2.93
CA ALA A 4 -12.19 14.22 -2.24
C ALA A 4 -12.20 14.10 -0.72
N ALA A 5 -13.02 13.22 -0.21
CA ALA A 5 -13.12 13.07 1.23
C ALA A 5 -11.84 12.53 1.86
N GLY A 6 -11.10 11.71 1.11
CA GLY A 6 -9.88 11.14 1.64
C GLY A 6 -8.71 12.09 1.70
N LEU A 7 -8.84 13.26 1.08
CA LEU A 7 -7.71 14.17 0.99
C LEU A 7 -7.46 15.00 2.22
N LEU A 8 -8.33 14.91 3.21
CA LEU A 8 -8.19 15.72 4.42
C LEU A 8 -7.33 15.08 5.49
N GLY A 9 -6.34 14.29 5.07
CA GLY A 9 -5.39 13.70 5.99
C GLY A 9 -5.79 12.36 6.56
N GLY A 10 -6.93 11.81 6.13
CA GLY A 10 -7.40 10.51 6.57
C GLY A 10 -6.95 9.37 5.67
N CYS A 11 -7.55 8.21 5.86
CA CYS A 11 -7.31 7.05 5.01
C CYS A 11 -7.94 7.25 3.63
N LEU A 12 -7.24 6.82 2.60
CA LEU A 12 -7.77 6.77 1.26
C LEU A 12 -7.86 5.31 0.86
N VAL A 13 -9.06 4.88 0.44
CA VAL A 13 -9.25 3.54 -0.09
C VAL A 13 -9.96 3.66 -1.42
N GLU A 14 -9.39 3.05 -2.46
CA GLU A 14 -9.95 3.09 -3.79
C GLU A 14 -9.98 1.65 -4.32
N ILE A 15 -11.14 1.22 -4.84
CA ILE A 15 -11.30 -0.12 -5.39
C ILE A 15 -11.83 0.04 -6.82
N ARG A 16 -11.14 -0.56 -7.79
CA ARG A 16 -11.53 -0.52 -9.19
C ARG A 16 -11.36 -1.88 -9.81
N HIS A 17 -12.06 -2.12 -10.92
CA HIS A 17 -11.83 -3.29 -11.75
C HIS A 17 -11.04 -2.84 -12.97
N VAL A 18 -9.93 -3.49 -13.26
CA VAL A 18 -9.07 -3.16 -14.40
C VAL A 18 -8.63 -4.44 -15.08
N ASP A 19 -8.50 -4.38 -16.40
CA ASP A 19 -8.02 -5.55 -17.15
C ASP A 19 -6.49 -5.69 -17.04
N ASP A 20 -5.80 -4.57 -17.01
CA ASP A 20 -4.33 -4.57 -16.96
C ASP A 20 -3.87 -3.58 -15.89
N PRO A 21 -3.27 -4.07 -14.82
CA PRO A 21 -2.80 -3.21 -13.74
C PRO A 21 -1.46 -2.53 -14.04
N GLY A 22 -0.87 -2.81 -15.18
CA GLY A 22 0.48 -2.33 -15.50
C GLY A 22 0.69 -0.85 -15.34
N ALA A 23 -0.27 -0.04 -15.81
CA ALA A 23 -0.14 1.42 -15.69
C ALA A 23 -0.18 1.87 -14.24
N ALA A 24 -1.08 1.30 -13.43
CA ALA A 24 -1.21 1.68 -12.03
C ALA A 24 0.05 1.33 -11.24
N PHE A 25 0.58 0.13 -11.44
CA PHE A 25 1.81 -0.28 -10.76
C PHE A 25 3.03 0.50 -11.27
N GLY A 26 3.06 0.81 -12.56
CA GLY A 26 4.13 1.63 -13.13
C GLY A 26 4.17 3.02 -12.53
N GLN A 27 3.01 3.65 -12.38
CA GLN A 27 2.91 4.98 -11.77
C GLN A 27 3.31 4.93 -10.30
N ALA A 28 2.87 3.92 -9.58
CA ALA A 28 3.20 3.76 -8.16
C ALA A 28 4.70 3.54 -7.97
N ARG A 29 5.31 2.70 -8.80
CA ARG A 29 6.76 2.49 -8.74
C ARG A 29 7.53 3.77 -9.05
N ALA A 30 7.07 4.54 -10.01
CA ALA A 30 7.72 5.80 -10.36
C ALA A 30 7.66 6.80 -9.20
N GLU A 31 6.50 6.89 -8.54
CA GLU A 31 6.35 7.74 -7.36
C GLU A 31 7.29 7.30 -6.24
N ALA A 32 7.30 6.00 -5.94
CA ALA A 32 8.14 5.45 -4.89
C ALA A 32 9.61 5.63 -5.20
N SER A 33 10.00 5.46 -6.46
CA SER A 33 11.40 5.61 -6.87
C SER A 33 11.89 7.05 -6.71
N ARG A 34 11.01 8.02 -6.95
CA ARG A 34 11.39 9.43 -6.75
C ARG A 34 11.66 9.75 -5.29
N LEU A 35 11.01 9.01 -4.38
CA LEU A 35 11.16 9.22 -2.95
C LEU A 35 12.30 8.41 -2.36
N GLN A 36 12.74 7.37 -3.06
CA GLN A 36 13.75 6.45 -2.57
C GLN A 36 15.04 7.19 -2.22
N GLY A 37 15.50 7.00 -1.01
CA GLY A 37 16.75 7.63 -0.55
C GLY A 37 16.63 9.09 -0.15
N GLN A 38 15.45 9.70 -0.26
CA GLN A 38 15.28 11.06 0.22
C GLN A 38 15.28 11.10 1.75
N PRO A 39 15.83 12.17 2.35
CA PRO A 39 15.87 12.28 3.79
C PRO A 39 14.48 12.58 4.37
N GLY A 40 14.30 12.22 5.62
CA GLY A 40 13.09 12.52 6.36
C GLY A 40 12.26 11.30 6.67
N PRO A 41 11.34 11.42 7.63
CA PRO A 41 10.48 10.30 8.01
C PRO A 41 9.34 10.12 7.03
N ALA A 42 8.84 8.90 6.94
CA ALA A 42 7.64 8.62 6.18
C ALA A 42 6.41 9.11 6.93
N HIS A 43 5.46 9.66 6.19
CA HIS A 43 4.21 10.17 6.74
C HIS A 43 3.02 9.30 6.37
N ARG A 44 3.15 8.49 5.32
CA ARG A 44 2.06 7.64 4.84
C ARG A 44 2.57 6.27 4.44
N VAL A 45 1.69 5.28 4.64
CA VAL A 45 1.90 3.92 4.14
C VAL A 45 0.94 3.73 2.97
N ASN A 46 1.46 3.34 1.82
CA ASN A 46 0.67 3.16 0.61
C ASN A 46 0.75 1.70 0.18
N VAL A 47 -0.40 1.12 -0.15
CA VAL A 47 -0.50 -0.27 -0.60
C VAL A 47 -1.29 -0.31 -1.89
N LEU A 48 -0.78 -1.00 -2.90
CA LEU A 48 -1.48 -1.24 -4.14
C LEU A 48 -1.51 -2.74 -4.36
N VAL A 49 -2.72 -3.30 -4.50
CA VAL A 49 -2.92 -4.74 -4.64
C VAL A 49 -3.75 -5.01 -5.89
N PHE A 50 -3.34 -5.97 -6.70
CA PHE A 50 -4.13 -6.43 -7.82
C PHE A 50 -4.48 -7.91 -7.63
N ASP A 51 -5.78 -8.21 -7.65
CA ASP A 51 -6.32 -9.56 -7.59
C ASP A 51 -6.65 -10.01 -9.01
N GLU A 52 -5.85 -10.89 -9.54
CA GLU A 52 -6.01 -11.41 -10.90
C GLU A 52 -7.34 -12.14 -11.08
N GLY A 53 -7.80 -12.87 -10.06
CA GLY A 53 -9.02 -13.64 -10.15
C GLY A 53 -10.25 -12.77 -10.42
N ASP A 54 -10.34 -11.62 -9.78
CA ASP A 54 -11.48 -10.71 -9.92
C ASP A 54 -11.13 -9.47 -10.73
N HIS A 55 -9.93 -9.35 -11.23
CA HIS A 55 -9.42 -8.15 -11.90
C HIS A 55 -9.66 -6.90 -11.05
N LYS A 56 -9.48 -7.05 -9.75
CA LYS A 56 -9.73 -5.99 -8.80
C LYS A 56 -8.43 -5.34 -8.35
N LEU A 57 -8.38 -4.02 -8.49
CA LEU A 57 -7.25 -3.21 -8.05
C LEU A 57 -7.68 -2.42 -6.83
N VAL A 58 -6.95 -2.60 -5.73
CA VAL A 58 -7.23 -1.93 -4.46
C VAL A 58 -6.05 -1.05 -4.11
N ARG A 59 -6.32 0.22 -3.84
CA ARG A 59 -5.29 1.17 -3.39
C ARG A 59 -5.68 1.67 -2.02
N VAL A 60 -4.76 1.56 -1.08
CA VAL A 60 -4.95 2.06 0.28
C VAL A 60 -3.80 3.00 0.62
N SER A 61 -4.12 4.15 1.15
CA SER A 61 -3.10 5.09 1.63
C SER A 61 -3.49 5.52 3.04
N LEU A 62 -2.61 5.28 4.00
CA LEU A 62 -2.86 5.57 5.40
C LEU A 62 -1.85 6.57 5.94
N PRO A 63 -2.29 7.61 6.66
CA PRO A 63 -1.35 8.40 7.44
C PRO A 63 -0.65 7.52 8.46
N MET A 64 0.59 7.81 8.76
CA MET A 64 1.37 7.00 9.70
C MET A 64 0.70 6.90 11.07
N TRP A 65 0.05 7.97 11.54
CA TRP A 65 -0.60 7.95 12.86
C TRP A 65 -1.78 6.98 12.89
N ILE A 66 -2.48 6.80 11.75
CA ILE A 66 -3.55 5.81 11.67
C ILE A 66 -2.97 4.40 11.62
N ALA A 67 -1.89 4.21 10.86
CA ALA A 67 -1.23 2.92 10.79
C ALA A 67 -0.81 2.44 12.18
N LYS A 68 -0.34 3.35 13.03
CA LYS A 68 0.02 3.02 14.40
C LYS A 68 -1.17 2.62 15.25
N LYS A 69 -2.34 3.16 14.95
CA LYS A 69 -3.56 2.84 15.70
C LYS A 69 -4.17 1.51 15.31
N ILE A 70 -4.03 1.09 14.06
CA ILE A 70 -4.66 -0.13 13.57
C ILE A 70 -3.72 -1.33 13.60
N GLN A 71 -2.55 -1.18 14.17
CA GLN A 71 -1.64 -2.31 14.27
C GLN A 71 -2.20 -3.38 15.21
N LYS A 72 -1.93 -4.63 14.88
CA LYS A 72 -2.32 -5.76 15.68
C LYS A 72 -1.10 -6.67 15.74
N ASP A 73 -0.64 -6.97 16.96
CA ASP A 73 0.56 -7.78 17.16
C ASP A 73 1.80 -7.22 16.45
N GLY A 74 1.86 -5.89 16.34
CA GLY A 74 2.97 -5.22 15.69
C GLY A 74 2.85 -5.11 14.18
N GLU A 75 1.80 -5.67 13.58
CA GLU A 75 1.54 -5.62 12.14
C GLU A 75 0.35 -4.72 11.85
N ILE A 76 0.40 -4.04 10.72
CA ILE A 76 -0.69 -3.18 10.30
C ILE A 76 -1.83 -4.03 9.76
N ASP A 77 -3.03 -3.84 10.32
CA ASP A 77 -4.22 -4.56 9.90
C ASP A 77 -5.10 -3.64 9.05
N PHE A 78 -5.15 -3.90 7.75
CA PHE A 78 -5.95 -3.10 6.84
C PHE A 78 -7.43 -3.49 6.86
N GLY A 79 -7.77 -4.69 7.34
CA GLY A 79 -9.14 -5.18 7.38
C GLY A 79 -9.76 -5.38 6.00
N GLY A 80 -10.94 -5.97 5.97
CA GLY A 80 -11.72 -6.14 4.76
C GLY A 80 -10.96 -6.78 3.59
N ASP A 81 -11.37 -6.42 2.38
CA ASP A 81 -10.78 -6.99 1.17
C ASP A 81 -9.30 -6.68 1.04
N ALA A 82 -8.89 -5.48 1.42
CA ALA A 82 -7.50 -5.10 1.33
C ALA A 82 -6.63 -5.95 2.27
N GLY A 83 -7.15 -6.26 3.46
CA GLY A 83 -6.46 -7.11 4.40
C GLY A 83 -6.27 -8.53 3.87
N ASP A 84 -7.30 -9.08 3.25
CA ASP A 84 -7.23 -10.42 2.69
C ASP A 84 -6.25 -10.49 1.53
N LEU A 85 -6.29 -9.50 0.63
CA LEU A 85 -5.40 -9.47 -0.51
C LEU A 85 -3.95 -9.21 -0.13
N ALA A 86 -3.74 -8.53 0.98
CA ALA A 86 -2.40 -8.21 1.46
C ALA A 86 -1.87 -9.23 2.46
N GLU A 87 -2.52 -10.36 2.62
CA GLU A 87 -2.15 -11.37 3.62
C GLU A 87 -0.70 -11.82 3.49
N ASP A 88 -0.25 -12.05 2.26
CA ASP A 88 1.10 -12.53 2.01
C ASP A 88 2.18 -11.51 2.37
N VAL A 89 1.85 -10.23 2.37
CA VAL A 89 2.82 -9.19 2.70
C VAL A 89 2.68 -8.71 4.13
N ARG A 90 1.62 -9.09 4.83
CA ARG A 90 1.38 -8.63 6.21
C ARG A 90 2.57 -8.84 7.14
N PRO A 91 3.28 -9.98 7.10
CA PRO A 91 4.45 -10.15 7.96
C PRO A 91 5.55 -9.12 7.72
N HIS A 92 5.56 -8.50 6.55
CA HIS A 92 6.54 -7.48 6.19
C HIS A 92 6.07 -6.07 6.55
N LEU A 93 4.84 -5.94 7.05
CA LEU A 93 4.25 -4.65 7.41
C LEU A 93 4.29 -4.42 8.92
N ARG A 94 5.41 -4.78 9.54
CA ARG A 94 5.59 -4.52 10.96
C ARG A 94 5.97 -3.06 11.15
N LEU A 95 5.35 -2.45 12.15
CA LEU A 95 5.55 -1.02 12.40
C LEU A 95 7.03 -0.66 12.58
N GLU A 96 7.79 -1.50 13.29
CA GLU A 96 9.20 -1.22 13.50
C GLU A 96 10.00 -1.22 12.20
N ASP A 97 9.65 -2.09 11.24
CA ASP A 97 10.31 -2.14 9.95
C ASP A 97 9.98 -0.91 9.12
N ILE A 98 8.72 -0.48 9.19
CA ILE A 98 8.25 0.71 8.49
C ILE A 98 8.98 1.95 9.00
N GLU A 99 9.13 2.07 10.31
CA GLU A 99 9.80 3.22 10.91
C GLU A 99 11.27 3.30 10.52
N LYS A 100 11.91 2.15 10.28
CA LYS A 100 13.31 2.10 9.91
C LYS A 100 13.55 2.27 8.43
N ALA A 101 12.57 1.96 7.60
CA ALA A 101 12.76 1.88 6.16
C ALA A 101 12.97 3.23 5.47
N GLY A 102 12.39 4.29 6.01
CA GLY A 102 12.44 5.58 5.34
C GLY A 102 11.50 5.63 4.13
N LEU A 103 11.72 6.57 3.24
CA LEU A 103 10.87 6.77 2.08
C LEU A 103 11.21 5.79 0.96
N GLY A 104 10.21 5.41 0.17
CA GLY A 104 10.39 4.56 -1.00
C GLY A 104 9.73 3.20 -0.86
N ILE A 105 10.12 2.28 -1.73
CA ILE A 105 9.52 0.94 -1.77
C ILE A 105 9.92 0.13 -0.55
N LEU A 106 8.92 -0.42 0.13
CA LEU A 106 9.13 -1.29 1.28
C LEU A 106 9.03 -2.76 0.89
N VAL A 107 7.99 -3.13 0.12
CA VAL A 107 7.74 -4.51 -0.28
C VAL A 107 7.16 -4.51 -1.69
N GLU A 108 7.60 -5.45 -2.51
CA GLU A 108 7.03 -5.67 -3.83
C GLU A 108 6.94 -7.17 -4.05
N VAL A 109 5.74 -7.68 -4.34
CA VAL A 109 5.48 -9.09 -4.57
C VAL A 109 4.69 -9.25 -5.85
N GLU A 110 5.09 -10.21 -6.67
CA GLU A 110 4.37 -10.57 -7.88
C GLU A 110 4.29 -12.08 -7.91
N GLU A 111 3.07 -12.61 -7.90
CA GLU A 111 2.86 -14.05 -7.86
C GLU A 111 2.64 -14.63 -9.26
N ASP A 112 2.91 -15.91 -9.42
CA ASP A 112 2.79 -16.59 -10.71
C ASP A 112 1.39 -16.50 -11.30
N GLY A 113 0.37 -16.44 -10.45
CA GLY A 113 -1.02 -16.34 -10.90
C GLY A 113 -1.42 -14.96 -11.40
N GLY A 114 -0.54 -13.97 -11.26
CA GLY A 114 -0.82 -12.61 -11.70
C GLY A 114 -1.17 -11.64 -10.59
N ASP A 115 -1.35 -12.12 -9.36
CA ASP A 115 -1.59 -11.23 -8.22
C ASP A 115 -0.33 -10.41 -7.96
N GLN A 116 -0.52 -9.14 -7.63
CA GLN A 116 0.61 -8.23 -7.39
C GLN A 116 0.34 -7.38 -6.17
N VAL A 117 1.39 -7.08 -5.41
CA VAL A 117 1.32 -6.18 -4.27
C VAL A 117 2.53 -5.27 -4.27
N LEU A 118 2.31 -3.98 -4.06
CA LEU A 118 3.37 -3.00 -3.90
C LEU A 118 3.06 -2.16 -2.67
N VAL A 119 4.03 -2.06 -1.77
CA VAL A 119 3.91 -1.21 -0.58
C VAL A 119 5.04 -0.20 -0.62
N TRP A 120 4.72 1.06 -0.45
CA TRP A 120 5.74 2.10 -0.40
C TRP A 120 5.38 3.15 0.64
N LEU A 121 6.41 3.85 1.09
CA LEU A 121 6.29 4.89 2.10
C LEU A 121 6.52 6.26 1.48
N SER A 122 5.69 7.20 1.85
CA SER A 122 5.81 8.57 1.33
C SER A 122 5.67 9.63 2.42
#